data_38f540730e374b7a14927ed81c01c1e4
#
_entry.id   38f540730e374b7a14927ed81c01c1e4
#
_cell.length_a   1.000
_cell.length_b   1.000
_cell.length_c   1.000
_cell.angle_alpha   90.00
_cell.angle_beta   90.00
_cell.angle_gamma   90.00
#
_symmetry.space_group_name_H-M   'P 1'
#
loop_
_entity.id
_entity.type
_entity.pdbx_description
1 polymer ?
#
loop_
_entity_poly.entity_id
_entity_poly.type
_entity_poly.pdbx_seq_one_letter_code
_entity_poly.pdbx_strand_id
1 'polypeptide(L)'
;MNKQELIEHYEKILDYGFLSVAEEKIYTGFVEKLKQLDEPQKPIVPQVVMDYYEFYRGKLTAFEEWFAKFEVEYDGDFQQMDEVGKWLYDVDFETQTQRELALTMLIINGSDAVEVEKEKKYKVKFKNVRSSTRYLKYDGVIEKWYFGINQDSNAARLCHTKEELEKAGFGWVFDCPGIEVEEVE
;
A
#
# COMPACT_ATOMS: atom_id res chain seq x y z
N MET A 1 12.65 2.17 -21.57
CA MET A 1 13.68 1.33 -20.97
C MET A 1 13.94 1.86 -19.58
N ASN A 2 13.62 1.08 -18.55
CA ASN A 2 13.84 1.46 -17.15
C ASN A 2 15.28 1.13 -16.73
N LYS A 3 15.67 1.50 -15.48
CA LYS A 3 17.03 1.27 -14.95
C LYS A 3 17.44 -0.21 -14.99
N GLN A 4 16.52 -1.10 -14.60
CA GLN A 4 16.79 -2.53 -14.57
C GLN A 4 17.00 -3.11 -15.97
N GLU A 5 16.17 -2.74 -16.94
CA GLU A 5 16.34 -3.12 -18.35
C GLU A 5 17.66 -2.62 -18.93
N LEU A 6 18.11 -1.44 -18.48
CA LEU A 6 19.38 -0.86 -18.92
C LEU A 6 20.56 -1.64 -18.33
N ILE A 7 20.51 -2.00 -17.05
CA ILE A 7 21.51 -2.83 -16.39
C ILE A 7 21.62 -4.17 -17.10
N GLU A 8 20.51 -4.88 -17.28
CA GLU A 8 20.48 -6.19 -17.96
C GLU A 8 21.00 -6.11 -19.40
N HIS A 9 20.72 -5.02 -20.10
CA HIS A 9 21.22 -4.80 -21.45
C HIS A 9 22.76 -4.75 -21.47
N TYR A 10 23.37 -3.96 -20.57
CA TYR A 10 24.83 -3.82 -20.54
C TYR A 10 25.52 -5.05 -19.92
N GLU A 11 24.90 -5.73 -18.98
CA GLU A 11 25.40 -7.02 -18.48
C GLU A 11 25.45 -8.08 -19.59
N LYS A 12 24.43 -8.15 -20.45
CA LYS A 12 24.47 -9.03 -21.64
C LYS A 12 25.60 -8.66 -22.61
N ILE A 13 25.86 -7.38 -22.82
CA ILE A 13 26.99 -6.95 -23.68
C ILE A 13 28.31 -7.40 -23.08
N LEU A 14 28.50 -7.30 -21.77
CA LEU A 14 29.69 -7.76 -21.05
C LEU A 14 29.88 -9.28 -21.16
N ASP A 15 28.79 -10.05 -21.12
CA ASP A 15 28.82 -11.52 -21.21
C ASP A 15 29.16 -12.04 -22.63
N TYR A 16 28.91 -11.24 -23.67
CA TYR A 16 29.22 -11.65 -25.04
C TYR A 16 30.74 -11.80 -25.36
N GLY A 17 31.61 -11.27 -24.52
CA GLY A 17 33.08 -11.58 -24.54
C GLY A 17 33.88 -11.08 -25.74
N PHE A 18 33.34 -10.25 -26.60
CA PHE A 18 34.03 -9.68 -27.78
C PHE A 18 34.44 -8.21 -27.60
N LEU A 19 34.53 -7.75 -26.36
CA LEU A 19 34.89 -6.37 -26.04
C LEU A 19 36.39 -6.22 -25.89
N SER A 20 36.91 -5.07 -26.29
CA SER A 20 38.26 -4.67 -25.90
C SER A 20 38.31 -4.37 -24.39
N VAL A 21 39.51 -4.48 -23.80
CA VAL A 21 39.71 -4.15 -22.36
C VAL A 21 39.23 -2.76 -21.99
N ALA A 22 39.32 -1.81 -22.93
CA ALA A 22 38.83 -0.44 -22.70
C ALA A 22 37.27 -0.36 -22.67
N GLU A 23 36.63 -1.06 -23.59
CA GLU A 23 35.14 -1.11 -23.65
C GLU A 23 34.57 -1.85 -22.44
N GLU A 24 35.15 -2.99 -22.06
CA GLU A 24 34.76 -3.74 -20.87
C GLU A 24 34.81 -2.87 -19.62
N LYS A 25 35.89 -2.11 -19.43
CA LYS A 25 36.02 -1.18 -18.30
C LYS A 25 34.99 -0.06 -18.32
N ILE A 26 34.63 0.46 -19.50
CA ILE A 26 33.63 1.49 -19.65
C ILE A 26 32.25 0.95 -19.27
N TYR A 27 31.86 -0.21 -19.82
CA TYR A 27 30.55 -0.80 -19.56
C TYR A 27 30.39 -1.26 -18.10
N THR A 28 31.45 -1.88 -17.52
CA THR A 28 31.47 -2.25 -16.10
C THR A 28 31.26 -1.02 -15.22
N GLY A 29 32.02 0.05 -15.45
CA GLY A 29 31.84 1.30 -14.68
C GLY A 29 30.47 1.95 -14.88
N PHE A 30 29.85 1.78 -16.04
CA PHE A 30 28.50 2.28 -16.30
C PHE A 30 27.43 1.48 -15.52
N VAL A 31 27.52 0.14 -15.52
CA VAL A 31 26.65 -0.74 -14.75
C VAL A 31 26.78 -0.48 -13.26
N GLU A 32 28.02 -0.31 -12.75
CA GLU A 32 28.24 0.03 -11.34
C GLU A 32 27.58 1.36 -10.95
N LYS A 33 27.73 2.38 -11.79
CA LYS A 33 27.06 3.68 -11.55
C LYS A 33 25.55 3.58 -11.61
N LEU A 34 25.00 2.82 -12.57
CA LEU A 34 23.56 2.59 -12.64
C LEU A 34 23.03 1.88 -11.38
N LYS A 35 23.75 0.87 -10.87
CA LYS A 35 23.38 0.18 -9.62
C LYS A 35 23.41 1.10 -8.39
N GLN A 36 24.27 2.13 -8.40
CA GLN A 36 24.37 3.11 -7.30
C GLN A 36 23.34 4.24 -7.37
N LEU A 37 22.66 4.42 -8.52
CA LEU A 37 21.58 5.39 -8.61
C LEU A 37 20.40 4.94 -7.72
N ASP A 38 20.07 5.74 -6.72
CA ASP A 38 18.83 5.54 -5.98
C ASP A 38 17.64 5.70 -6.93
N GLU A 39 16.76 4.71 -6.98
CA GLU A 39 15.48 4.89 -7.65
C GLU A 39 14.66 5.86 -6.82
N PRO A 40 14.03 6.89 -7.43
CA PRO A 40 13.11 7.72 -6.70
C PRO A 40 12.03 6.81 -6.08
N GLN A 41 11.93 6.86 -4.75
CA GLN A 41 10.91 6.07 -4.06
C GLN A 41 9.54 6.47 -4.59
N LYS A 42 8.74 5.47 -4.94
CA LYS A 42 7.37 5.71 -5.35
C LYS A 42 6.60 6.27 -4.16
N PRO A 43 5.78 7.29 -4.35
CA PRO A 43 4.92 7.77 -3.28
C PRO A 43 3.95 6.67 -2.87
N ILE A 44 3.68 6.59 -1.55
CA ILE A 44 2.76 5.63 -0.98
C ILE A 44 1.39 6.28 -0.89
N VAL A 45 0.36 5.60 -1.38
CA VAL A 45 -1.04 6.03 -1.31
C VAL A 45 -1.89 4.97 -0.60
N PRO A 46 -2.92 5.37 0.17
CA PRO A 46 -3.82 4.40 0.77
C PRO A 46 -4.69 3.71 -0.30
N GLN A 47 -5.22 2.53 0.02
CA GLN A 47 -6.05 1.74 -0.90
C GLN A 47 -7.24 2.54 -1.43
N VAL A 48 -7.89 3.36 -0.61
CA VAL A 48 -9.02 4.19 -1.02
C VAL A 48 -8.70 5.17 -2.15
N VAL A 49 -7.45 5.67 -2.20
CA VAL A 49 -6.98 6.54 -3.30
C VAL A 49 -6.76 5.74 -4.58
N MET A 50 -6.27 4.52 -4.46
CA MET A 50 -6.17 3.60 -5.59
C MET A 50 -7.56 3.24 -6.14
N ASP A 51 -8.52 2.93 -5.26
CA ASP A 51 -9.90 2.62 -5.62
C ASP A 51 -10.59 3.82 -6.31
N TYR A 52 -10.33 5.04 -5.82
CA TYR A 52 -10.77 6.29 -6.47
C TYR A 52 -10.21 6.42 -7.88
N TYR A 53 -8.91 6.20 -8.06
CA TYR A 53 -8.26 6.24 -9.37
C TYR A 53 -8.87 5.19 -10.33
N GLU A 54 -8.99 3.94 -9.90
CA GLU A 54 -9.55 2.88 -10.75
C GLU A 54 -11.03 3.12 -11.09
N PHE A 55 -11.80 3.69 -10.16
CA PHE A 55 -13.20 4.03 -10.41
C PHE A 55 -13.38 5.10 -11.49
N TYR A 56 -12.53 6.14 -11.48
CA TYR A 56 -12.62 7.25 -12.43
C TYR A 56 -11.74 7.08 -13.66
N ARG A 57 -10.83 6.15 -13.68
CA ARG A 57 -9.97 5.84 -14.82
C ARG A 57 -10.82 5.55 -16.07
N GLY A 58 -10.56 6.35 -17.13
CA GLY A 58 -11.31 6.27 -18.39
C GLY A 58 -12.71 6.91 -18.39
N LYS A 59 -13.18 7.43 -17.25
CA LYS A 59 -14.42 8.23 -17.15
C LYS A 59 -14.14 9.73 -17.20
N LEU A 60 -13.05 10.17 -16.56
CA LEU A 60 -12.62 11.56 -16.60
C LEU A 60 -11.68 11.78 -17.78
N THR A 61 -11.87 12.89 -18.47
CA THR A 61 -11.13 13.20 -19.70
C THR A 61 -10.16 14.36 -19.52
N ALA A 62 -10.40 15.24 -18.56
CA ALA A 62 -9.54 16.36 -18.24
C ALA A 62 -8.88 16.16 -16.86
N PHE A 63 -7.63 16.61 -16.74
CA PHE A 63 -6.87 16.46 -15.50
C PHE A 63 -7.51 17.20 -14.33
N GLU A 64 -8.06 18.38 -14.57
CA GLU A 64 -8.73 19.21 -13.54
C GLU A 64 -9.95 18.51 -12.93
N GLU A 65 -10.63 17.65 -13.69
CA GLU A 65 -11.82 16.94 -13.21
C GLU A 65 -11.52 16.04 -12.01
N TRP A 66 -10.29 15.51 -11.90
CA TRP A 66 -9.88 14.68 -10.79
C TRP A 66 -9.88 15.40 -9.44
N PHE A 67 -9.52 16.68 -9.44
CA PHE A 67 -9.48 17.52 -8.26
C PHE A 67 -10.80 18.26 -8.03
N ALA A 68 -11.49 18.65 -9.09
CA ALA A 68 -12.78 19.35 -9.01
C ALA A 68 -13.87 18.52 -8.30
N LYS A 69 -13.72 17.19 -8.23
CA LYS A 69 -14.62 16.29 -7.49
C LYS A 69 -14.66 16.58 -5.99
N PHE A 70 -13.66 17.23 -5.42
CA PHE A 70 -13.57 17.58 -4.01
C PHE A 70 -14.10 18.99 -3.69
N GLU A 71 -14.33 19.83 -4.71
CA GLU A 71 -14.76 21.24 -4.54
C GLU A 71 -16.28 21.41 -4.43
N VAL A 72 -17.04 20.41 -4.84
CA VAL A 72 -18.51 20.46 -4.87
C VAL A 72 -19.06 19.42 -3.92
N GLU A 73 -20.17 19.73 -3.17
CA GLU A 73 -20.97 18.70 -2.50
C GLU A 73 -21.43 17.69 -3.56
N TYR A 74 -20.62 16.65 -3.71
CA TYR A 74 -20.76 15.71 -4.80
C TYR A 74 -21.77 14.64 -4.39
N ASP A 75 -22.89 14.62 -5.09
CA ASP A 75 -23.82 13.49 -5.09
C ASP A 75 -23.17 12.33 -5.88
N GLY A 76 -22.10 11.80 -5.27
CA GLY A 76 -21.08 11.10 -5.99
C GLY A 76 -21.30 9.61 -6.12
N ASP A 77 -21.01 9.11 -7.30
CA ASP A 77 -20.97 7.69 -7.64
C ASP A 77 -19.90 6.89 -6.84
N PHE A 78 -18.90 7.57 -6.24
CA PHE A 78 -17.85 6.95 -5.43
C PHE A 78 -18.12 7.11 -3.93
N GLN A 79 -18.44 6.01 -3.25
CA GLN A 79 -18.93 6.01 -1.88
C GLN A 79 -17.92 6.54 -0.83
N GLN A 80 -16.61 6.42 -1.10
CA GLN A 80 -15.54 6.80 -0.17
C GLN A 80 -14.89 8.15 -0.52
N MET A 81 -15.60 9.03 -1.22
CA MET A 81 -15.08 10.34 -1.62
C MET A 81 -14.57 11.16 -0.43
N ASP A 82 -15.30 11.13 0.69
CA ASP A 82 -14.92 11.84 1.92
C ASP A 82 -13.59 11.36 2.49
N GLU A 83 -13.29 10.06 2.38
CA GLU A 83 -12.03 9.49 2.87
C GLU A 83 -10.85 9.95 2.01
N VAL A 84 -11.02 9.98 0.69
CA VAL A 84 -10.01 10.52 -0.23
C VAL A 84 -9.80 12.02 0.00
N GLY A 85 -10.88 12.78 0.17
CA GLY A 85 -10.82 14.22 0.47
C GLY A 85 -10.09 14.51 1.78
N LYS A 86 -10.37 13.77 2.84
CA LYS A 86 -9.66 13.87 4.13
C LYS A 86 -8.18 13.52 3.99
N TRP A 87 -7.86 12.45 3.28
CA TRP A 87 -6.48 12.10 3.01
C TRP A 87 -5.77 13.21 2.26
N LEU A 88 -6.40 13.86 1.30
CA LEU A 88 -5.77 14.86 0.46
C LEU A 88 -5.62 16.20 1.18
N TYR A 89 -6.65 16.67 1.91
CA TYR A 89 -6.77 18.05 2.37
C TYR A 89 -6.78 18.24 3.89
N ASP A 90 -7.09 17.22 4.70
CA ASP A 90 -7.15 17.33 6.16
C ASP A 90 -5.77 17.13 6.82
N VAL A 91 -4.79 17.89 6.30
CA VAL A 91 -3.37 17.80 6.70
C VAL A 91 -2.69 19.17 6.57
N ASP A 92 -1.45 19.28 7.03
CA ASP A 92 -0.63 20.46 6.80
C ASP A 92 -0.28 20.64 5.32
N PHE A 93 0.10 21.87 4.96
CA PHE A 93 0.36 22.27 3.57
C PHE A 93 1.47 21.44 2.90
N GLU A 94 2.52 21.08 3.62
CA GLU A 94 3.63 20.30 3.06
C GLU A 94 3.17 18.88 2.72
N THR A 95 2.47 18.24 3.63
CA THR A 95 1.88 16.91 3.44
C THR A 95 0.83 16.92 2.33
N GLN A 96 -0.04 17.94 2.27
CA GLN A 96 -1.01 18.11 1.18
C GLN A 96 -0.30 18.16 -0.17
N THR A 97 0.74 18.98 -0.30
CA THR A 97 1.49 19.11 -1.56
C THR A 97 2.08 17.77 -2.01
N GLN A 98 2.63 16.98 -1.07
CA GLN A 98 3.15 15.64 -1.37
C GLN A 98 2.05 14.68 -1.82
N ARG A 99 0.86 14.74 -1.21
CA ARG A 99 -0.28 13.89 -1.55
C ARG A 99 -0.91 14.28 -2.89
N GLU A 100 -1.02 15.57 -3.18
CA GLU A 100 -1.43 16.05 -4.51
C GLU A 100 -0.45 15.61 -5.60
N LEU A 101 0.85 15.65 -5.33
CA LEU A 101 1.85 15.13 -6.26
C LEU A 101 1.71 13.61 -6.46
N ALA A 102 1.48 12.84 -5.39
CA ALA A 102 1.28 11.41 -5.46
C ALA A 102 0.05 11.04 -6.31
N LEU A 103 -1.08 11.72 -6.08
CA LEU A 103 -2.30 11.55 -6.89
C LEU A 103 -2.06 11.97 -8.35
N THR A 104 -1.34 13.05 -8.59
CA THR A 104 -0.94 13.50 -9.93
C THR A 104 -0.11 12.45 -10.65
N MET A 105 0.88 11.86 -9.99
CA MET A 105 1.71 10.79 -10.54
C MET A 105 0.87 9.56 -10.89
N LEU A 106 -0.07 9.19 -10.03
CA LEU A 106 -1.00 8.10 -10.26
C LEU A 106 -1.88 8.35 -11.49
N ILE A 107 -2.44 9.55 -11.64
CA ILE A 107 -3.30 9.94 -12.75
C ILE A 107 -2.54 9.92 -14.08
N ILE A 108 -1.32 10.46 -14.11
CA ILE A 108 -0.54 10.62 -15.35
C ILE A 108 0.15 9.33 -15.76
N ASN A 109 0.77 8.62 -14.82
CA ASN A 109 1.64 7.48 -15.10
C ASN A 109 1.00 6.11 -14.80
N GLY A 110 -0.17 6.11 -14.16
CA GLY A 110 -0.89 4.87 -13.80
C GLY A 110 -0.45 4.27 -12.48
N SER A 111 -1.05 3.13 -12.14
CA SER A 111 -0.86 2.41 -10.86
C SER A 111 0.59 2.05 -10.55
N ASP A 112 1.41 1.84 -11.58
CA ASP A 112 2.82 1.50 -11.38
C ASP A 112 3.68 2.67 -10.87
N ALA A 113 3.16 3.90 -10.88
CA ALA A 113 3.87 5.08 -10.41
C ALA A 113 3.84 5.29 -8.90
N VAL A 114 3.00 4.57 -8.19
CA VAL A 114 2.82 4.66 -6.75
C VAL A 114 2.91 3.28 -6.11
N GLU A 115 3.06 3.24 -4.79
CA GLU A 115 2.88 2.03 -3.98
C GLU A 115 1.61 2.19 -3.14
N VAL A 116 0.84 1.11 -3.02
CA VAL A 116 -0.33 1.10 -2.14
C VAL A 116 0.12 0.79 -0.73
N GLU A 117 -0.33 1.61 0.23
CA GLU A 117 -0.08 1.37 1.64
C GLU A 117 -0.63 -0.01 2.03
N LYS A 118 0.24 -0.85 2.54
CA LYS A 118 -0.18 -2.16 3.05
C LYS A 118 -0.97 -1.94 4.33
N GLU A 119 -2.23 -2.36 4.34
CA GLU A 119 -3.01 -2.34 5.56
C GLU A 119 -2.33 -3.18 6.64
N LYS A 120 -2.03 -2.51 7.76
CA LYS A 120 -1.52 -3.20 8.94
C LYS A 120 -2.57 -4.14 9.48
N LYS A 121 -2.21 -5.41 9.63
CA LYS A 121 -3.06 -6.42 10.23
C LYS A 121 -2.54 -6.79 11.60
N TYR A 122 -3.45 -7.16 12.45
CA TYR A 122 -3.18 -7.44 13.86
C TYR A 122 -3.71 -8.81 14.25
N LYS A 123 -2.90 -9.55 15.01
CA LYS A 123 -3.35 -10.72 15.78
C LYS A 123 -3.61 -10.28 17.21
N VAL A 124 -4.78 -10.59 17.70
CA VAL A 124 -5.22 -10.23 19.04
C VAL A 124 -5.29 -11.49 19.90
N LYS A 125 -4.60 -11.51 21.03
CA LYS A 125 -4.62 -12.65 21.94
C LYS A 125 -4.67 -12.24 23.41
N PHE A 126 -5.27 -13.07 24.26
CA PHE A 126 -5.19 -12.88 25.69
C PHE A 126 -3.78 -13.16 26.24
N LYS A 127 -3.27 -12.24 27.06
CA LYS A 127 -2.02 -12.43 27.83
C LYS A 127 -2.26 -13.41 28.97
N ASN A 128 -1.22 -14.15 29.33
CA ASN A 128 -1.19 -15.01 30.53
C ASN A 128 -2.29 -16.10 30.59
N VAL A 129 -2.96 -16.38 29.48
CA VAL A 129 -3.94 -17.46 29.39
C VAL A 129 -3.26 -18.71 28.87
N ARG A 130 -3.30 -19.78 29.63
CA ARG A 130 -2.67 -21.08 29.29
C ARG A 130 -3.51 -21.93 28.31
N SER A 131 -4.44 -21.32 27.61
CA SER A 131 -5.28 -21.97 26.60
C SER A 131 -4.72 -21.79 25.19
N SER A 132 -4.85 -22.84 24.37
CA SER A 132 -4.59 -22.75 22.93
C SER A 132 -5.62 -21.87 22.20
N THR A 133 -6.83 -21.73 22.77
CA THR A 133 -7.95 -20.96 22.20
C THR A 133 -8.00 -19.52 22.71
N ARG A 134 -6.89 -18.80 22.61
CA ARG A 134 -6.75 -17.44 23.15
C ARG A 134 -6.70 -16.33 22.09
N TYR A 135 -6.79 -16.69 20.83
CA TYR A 135 -6.69 -15.75 19.70
C TYR A 135 -8.06 -15.33 19.22
N LEU A 136 -8.28 -14.03 19.03
CA LEU A 136 -9.49 -13.49 18.44
C LEU A 136 -9.54 -13.86 16.96
N LYS A 137 -10.67 -14.40 16.53
CA LYS A 137 -10.92 -14.84 15.15
C LYS A 137 -12.26 -14.34 14.66
N TYR A 138 -12.36 -14.12 13.36
CA TYR A 138 -13.61 -13.85 12.68
C TYR A 138 -13.92 -15.00 11.72
N ASP A 139 -15.09 -15.59 11.89
CA ASP A 139 -15.63 -16.59 10.97
C ASP A 139 -16.49 -15.89 9.91
N GLY A 140 -16.01 -15.90 8.66
CA GLY A 140 -16.69 -15.24 7.54
C GLY A 140 -17.92 -15.99 7.02
N VAL A 141 -18.15 -17.24 7.43
CA VAL A 141 -19.33 -18.02 7.01
C VAL A 141 -20.52 -17.73 7.91
N ILE A 142 -20.29 -17.69 9.23
CA ILE A 142 -21.34 -17.40 10.21
C ILE A 142 -21.33 -15.95 10.69
N GLU A 143 -20.41 -15.12 10.16
CA GLU A 143 -20.23 -13.70 10.47
C GLU A 143 -20.10 -13.42 11.98
N LYS A 144 -19.31 -14.25 12.68
CA LYS A 144 -19.14 -14.15 14.13
C LYS A 144 -17.68 -14.13 14.56
N TRP A 145 -17.45 -13.36 15.61
CA TRP A 145 -16.19 -13.33 16.33
C TRP A 145 -16.16 -14.35 17.45
N TYR A 146 -15.02 -15.00 17.62
CA TYR A 146 -14.82 -15.97 18.70
C TYR A 146 -13.32 -16.10 19.04
N PHE A 147 -13.01 -16.74 20.16
CA PHE A 147 -11.63 -17.06 20.52
C PHE A 147 -11.29 -18.49 20.09
N GLY A 148 -10.19 -18.63 19.35
CA GLY A 148 -9.74 -19.90 18.80
C GLY A 148 -8.23 -20.09 18.89
N ILE A 149 -7.75 -21.16 18.25
CA ILE A 149 -6.33 -21.51 18.17
C ILE A 149 -5.59 -20.60 17.17
N ASN A 150 -4.26 -20.52 17.30
CA ASN A 150 -3.39 -19.76 16.39
C ASN A 150 -3.23 -20.48 15.03
N GLN A 151 -4.32 -20.58 14.31
CA GLN A 151 -4.33 -21.19 12.98
C GLN A 151 -5.46 -20.60 12.15
N ASP A 152 -5.14 -20.14 10.95
CA ASP A 152 -6.15 -19.75 9.97
C ASP A 152 -6.87 -20.99 9.40
N SER A 153 -8.09 -20.77 8.94
CA SER A 153 -8.85 -21.76 8.20
C SER A 153 -9.59 -21.08 7.05
N ASN A 154 -10.11 -21.87 6.12
CA ASN A 154 -10.87 -21.33 4.98
C ASN A 154 -12.09 -20.49 5.41
N ALA A 155 -12.64 -20.75 6.60
CA ALA A 155 -13.80 -20.04 7.13
C ALA A 155 -13.43 -18.94 8.14
N ALA A 156 -12.29 -19.05 8.83
CA ALA A 156 -11.99 -18.18 9.95
C ALA A 156 -10.56 -17.65 9.91
N ARG A 157 -10.42 -16.32 9.97
CA ARG A 157 -9.17 -15.57 9.91
C ARG A 157 -8.75 -15.05 11.28
N LEU A 158 -7.45 -14.96 11.49
CA LEU A 158 -6.77 -14.51 12.71
C LEU A 158 -6.30 -13.06 12.64
N CYS A 159 -6.00 -12.58 11.42
CA CYS A 159 -5.44 -11.26 11.19
C CYS A 159 -6.55 -10.31 10.78
N HIS A 160 -6.61 -9.16 11.45
CA HIS A 160 -7.68 -8.17 11.29
C HIS A 160 -7.08 -6.79 11.18
N THR A 161 -7.65 -5.91 10.36
CA THR A 161 -7.26 -4.52 10.34
C THR A 161 -7.73 -3.81 11.61
N LYS A 162 -7.13 -2.66 11.91
CA LYS A 162 -7.59 -1.84 13.04
C LYS A 162 -9.04 -1.43 12.86
N GLU A 163 -9.40 -1.02 11.65
CA GLU A 163 -10.75 -0.61 11.29
C GLU A 163 -11.78 -1.73 11.48
N GLU A 164 -11.47 -2.97 11.05
CA GLU A 164 -12.32 -4.13 11.28
C GLU A 164 -12.58 -4.38 12.77
N LEU A 165 -11.53 -4.28 13.59
CA LEU A 165 -11.64 -4.43 15.03
C LEU A 165 -12.49 -3.33 15.66
N GLU A 166 -12.32 -2.09 15.25
CA GLU A 166 -13.10 -0.95 15.74
C GLU A 166 -14.58 -1.06 15.35
N LYS A 167 -14.90 -1.35 14.08
CA LYS A 167 -16.26 -1.57 13.58
C LYS A 167 -16.96 -2.74 14.28
N ALA A 168 -16.22 -3.76 14.65
CA ALA A 168 -16.74 -4.91 15.41
C ALA A 168 -16.84 -4.68 16.93
N GLY A 169 -16.49 -3.49 17.42
CA GLY A 169 -16.52 -3.16 18.84
C GLY A 169 -15.32 -3.67 19.63
N PHE A 170 -14.26 -4.09 18.99
CA PHE A 170 -13.01 -4.55 19.61
C PHE A 170 -11.90 -3.50 19.65
N GLY A 171 -12.19 -2.23 19.35
CA GLY A 171 -11.18 -1.15 19.39
C GLY A 171 -10.42 -1.05 20.73
N TRP A 172 -11.08 -1.40 21.84
CA TRP A 172 -10.50 -1.44 23.18
C TRP A 172 -9.32 -2.41 23.37
N VAL A 173 -9.11 -3.36 22.47
CA VAL A 173 -8.02 -4.35 22.58
C VAL A 173 -6.64 -3.70 22.52
N PHE A 174 -6.51 -2.55 21.86
CA PHE A 174 -5.25 -1.82 21.71
C PHE A 174 -4.78 -1.21 23.05
N ASP A 175 -5.71 -0.87 23.93
CA ASP A 175 -5.43 -0.20 25.21
C ASP A 175 -5.57 -1.16 26.43
N CYS A 176 -5.96 -2.42 26.20
CA CYS A 176 -6.22 -3.37 27.28
C CYS A 176 -4.93 -4.07 27.76
N PRO A 177 -4.52 -3.93 29.03
CA PRO A 177 -3.31 -4.58 29.56
C PRO A 177 -3.33 -6.10 29.50
N GLY A 178 -4.53 -6.70 29.50
CA GLY A 178 -4.75 -8.17 29.43
C GLY A 178 -4.69 -8.74 28.02
N ILE A 179 -4.60 -7.89 27.01
CA ILE A 179 -4.54 -8.27 25.61
C ILE A 179 -3.14 -7.99 25.06
N GLU A 180 -2.68 -8.85 24.20
CA GLU A 180 -1.50 -8.64 23.36
C GLU A 180 -1.95 -8.51 21.92
N VAL A 181 -1.60 -7.38 21.31
CA VAL A 181 -1.84 -7.09 19.91
C VAL A 181 -0.50 -7.18 19.19
N GLU A 182 -0.40 -8.10 18.25
CA GLU A 182 0.79 -8.35 17.44
C GLU A 182 0.52 -7.87 16.02
N GLU A 183 1.31 -6.87 15.57
CA GLU A 183 1.26 -6.43 14.16
C GLU A 183 1.86 -7.52 13.29
N VAL A 184 1.19 -7.86 12.21
CA VAL A 184 1.62 -8.85 11.21
C VAL A 184 1.65 -8.19 9.84
N GLU A 185 2.74 -8.40 9.11
CA GLU A 185 2.91 -7.94 7.74
C GLU A 185 2.05 -8.73 6.75
#